data_968d9fa96d470b78de905f19ecf8860f
#
_entry.id   968d9fa96d470b78de905f19ecf8860f
#
_cell.length_a   1.000
_cell.length_b   1.000
_cell.length_c   1.000
_cell.angle_alpha   90.00
_cell.angle_beta   90.00
_cell.angle_gamma   90.00
#
_symmetry.space_group_name_H-M   'P 1'
#
loop_
_entity.id
_entity.type
_entity.pdbx_description
1 polymer ?
#
loop_
_entity_poly.entity_id
_entity_poly.type
_entity_poly.pdbx_seq_one_letter_code
_entity_poly.pdbx_strand_id
1 'polypeptide(L)'
;MVLGTLIIVIAIAAESSPKLMDLFVKDWLSLIYVWFLILASLHAVLIMFYVAPLERASSSVLNTYVYLFLASLFTLPYIFYILLYSKTSNVVSTISSIIKTFIDDIKKPMIQSAMKNDRRVVSEYQKEIMGSLDQLDDLLAFTEFKETQTEIVREISQIIQLYIKKKNRFDETFFLLTDTIKSNATFRTYTEIQYKEMADSKTFYEVKTFRLLGSAYIKMIANDRFDIASLIPAEMVDIGKTCLKVKDDIALGHVNIRFNTLFRFAIKHAYKNNEPRNLYNLAFHYANMIQEYIKANRVDMAKYCYDKFKFYANDI
;
A
#
# COMPACT_ATOMS: atom_id res chain seq x y z
N MET A 1 -32.84 13.88 -3.85
CA MET A 1 -32.73 12.58 -3.17
C MET A 1 -31.46 11.83 -3.61
N VAL A 2 -31.23 11.53 -4.90
CA VAL A 2 -30.05 10.80 -5.41
C VAL A 2 -28.73 11.48 -5.07
N LEU A 3 -28.62 12.80 -5.25
CA LEU A 3 -27.41 13.57 -4.91
C LEU A 3 -27.11 13.54 -3.40
N GLY A 4 -28.16 13.59 -2.56
CA GLY A 4 -28.00 13.48 -1.10
C GLY A 4 -27.48 12.12 -0.66
N THR A 5 -27.97 11.03 -1.28
CA THR A 5 -27.47 9.67 -0.98
C THR A 5 -26.03 9.50 -1.43
N LEU A 6 -25.67 10.07 -2.59
CA LEU A 6 -24.29 10.05 -3.11
C LEU A 6 -23.34 10.80 -2.18
N ILE A 7 -23.73 11.99 -1.71
CA ILE A 7 -22.94 12.80 -0.78
C ILE A 7 -22.76 12.05 0.55
N ILE A 8 -23.80 11.38 1.06
CA ILE A 8 -23.70 10.60 2.29
C ILE A 8 -22.75 9.42 2.13
N VAL A 9 -22.84 8.68 1.01
CA VAL A 9 -21.92 7.54 0.73
C VAL A 9 -20.49 8.02 0.58
N ILE A 10 -20.27 9.13 -0.14
CA ILE A 10 -18.93 9.73 -0.29
C ILE A 10 -18.43 10.24 1.07
N ALA A 11 -19.28 10.86 1.90
CA ALA A 11 -18.91 11.34 3.23
C ALA A 11 -18.51 10.18 4.15
N ILE A 12 -19.27 9.07 4.16
CA ILE A 12 -18.95 7.87 4.94
C ILE A 12 -17.62 7.25 4.45
N ALA A 13 -17.39 7.20 3.14
CA ALA A 13 -16.15 6.71 2.57
C ALA A 13 -14.96 7.63 2.90
N ALA A 14 -15.15 8.95 2.88
CA ALA A 14 -14.14 9.96 3.21
C ALA A 14 -13.82 9.99 4.72
N GLU A 15 -14.78 9.71 5.58
CA GLU A 15 -14.60 9.62 7.02
C GLU A 15 -13.78 8.38 7.41
N SER A 16 -13.88 7.32 6.60
CA SER A 16 -13.11 6.07 6.80
C SER A 16 -11.63 6.19 6.40
N SER A 17 -11.31 6.97 5.37
CA SER A 17 -9.93 7.31 4.97
C SER A 17 -9.93 8.44 3.93
N PRO A 18 -9.25 9.57 4.19
CA PRO A 18 -9.19 10.70 3.23
C PRO A 18 -8.61 10.32 1.87
N LYS A 19 -7.78 9.29 1.80
CA LYS A 19 -7.16 8.80 0.55
C LYS A 19 -8.08 7.88 -0.27
N LEU A 20 -9.15 7.35 0.32
CA LEU A 20 -10.18 6.61 -0.43
C LEU A 20 -10.85 7.53 -1.46
N MET A 21 -10.98 8.82 -1.15
CA MET A 21 -11.55 9.79 -2.08
C MET A 21 -10.74 9.91 -3.38
N ASP A 22 -9.40 9.84 -3.31
CA ASP A 22 -8.54 9.87 -4.49
C ASP A 22 -8.75 8.65 -5.41
N LEU A 23 -9.09 7.50 -4.85
CA LEU A 23 -9.43 6.30 -5.62
C LEU A 23 -10.78 6.44 -6.34
N PHE A 24 -11.79 7.03 -5.68
CA PHE A 24 -13.10 7.28 -6.30
C PHE A 24 -13.02 8.34 -7.40
N VAL A 25 -12.22 9.39 -7.21
CA VAL A 25 -12.03 10.44 -8.25
C VAL A 25 -11.32 9.88 -9.49
N LYS A 26 -10.45 8.89 -9.32
CA LYS A 26 -9.76 8.22 -10.44
C LYS A 26 -10.60 7.11 -11.09
N ASP A 27 -11.73 6.73 -10.49
CA ASP A 27 -12.57 5.66 -11.00
C ASP A 27 -13.43 6.12 -12.18
N TRP A 28 -13.19 5.55 -13.34
CA TRP A 28 -13.86 5.87 -14.60
C TRP A 28 -15.39 5.70 -14.54
N LEU A 29 -15.87 4.66 -13.86
CA LEU A 29 -17.30 4.38 -13.75
C LEU A 29 -18.02 5.45 -12.93
N SER A 30 -17.41 5.87 -11.83
CA SER A 30 -17.91 6.95 -10.97
C SER A 30 -17.95 8.28 -11.74
N LEU A 31 -16.91 8.58 -12.53
CA LEU A 31 -16.86 9.78 -13.36
C LEU A 31 -17.98 9.80 -14.42
N ILE A 32 -18.20 8.70 -15.13
CA ILE A 32 -19.28 8.59 -16.13
C ILE A 32 -20.64 8.85 -15.47
N TYR A 33 -20.90 8.22 -14.32
CA TYR A 33 -22.18 8.38 -13.65
C TYR A 33 -22.40 9.82 -13.16
N VAL A 34 -21.38 10.46 -12.60
CA VAL A 34 -21.45 11.87 -12.17
C VAL A 34 -21.71 12.79 -13.38
N TRP A 35 -20.98 12.60 -14.50
CA TRP A 35 -21.21 13.37 -15.73
C TRP A 35 -22.61 13.16 -16.30
N PHE A 36 -23.11 11.92 -16.27
CA PHE A 36 -24.48 11.65 -16.68
C PHE A 36 -25.52 12.41 -15.83
N LEU A 37 -25.35 12.45 -14.51
CA LEU A 37 -26.23 13.20 -13.62
C LEU A 37 -26.16 14.72 -13.87
N ILE A 38 -24.96 15.27 -14.11
CA ILE A 38 -24.76 16.68 -14.44
C ILE A 38 -25.47 17.02 -15.75
N LEU A 39 -25.30 16.23 -16.79
CA LEU A 39 -25.93 16.43 -18.10
C LEU A 39 -27.46 16.32 -18.01
N ALA A 40 -27.96 15.34 -17.26
CA ALA A 40 -29.40 15.18 -17.05
C ALA A 40 -29.99 16.40 -16.30
N SER A 41 -29.30 16.89 -15.29
CA SER A 41 -29.71 18.08 -14.53
C SER A 41 -29.67 19.34 -15.39
N LEU A 42 -28.62 19.55 -16.18
CA LEU A 42 -28.49 20.68 -17.10
C LEU A 42 -29.58 20.65 -18.17
N HIS A 43 -29.88 19.48 -18.73
CA HIS A 43 -30.96 19.28 -19.68
C HIS A 43 -32.31 19.70 -19.09
N ALA A 44 -32.62 19.27 -17.86
CA ALA A 44 -33.86 19.64 -17.18
C ALA A 44 -33.97 21.17 -16.97
N VAL A 45 -32.87 21.82 -16.59
CA VAL A 45 -32.82 23.29 -16.43
C VAL A 45 -33.01 23.99 -17.77
N LEU A 46 -32.36 23.56 -18.84
CA LEU A 46 -32.49 24.13 -20.17
C LEU A 46 -33.96 24.04 -20.69
N ILE A 47 -34.60 22.92 -20.47
CA ILE A 47 -36.01 22.75 -20.82
C ILE A 47 -36.89 23.72 -20.04
N MET A 48 -36.67 23.88 -18.76
CA MET A 48 -37.43 24.83 -17.92
C MET A 48 -37.32 26.26 -18.44
N PHE A 49 -36.15 26.70 -18.88
CA PHE A 49 -35.95 28.09 -19.34
C PHE A 49 -36.34 28.33 -20.78
N TYR A 50 -36.12 27.39 -21.69
CA TYR A 50 -36.27 27.61 -23.14
C TYR A 50 -37.54 27.03 -23.75
N VAL A 51 -38.14 25.99 -23.16
CA VAL A 51 -39.25 25.25 -23.73
C VAL A 51 -40.57 25.52 -23.03
N ALA A 52 -40.56 25.94 -21.77
CA ALA A 52 -41.78 26.27 -21.03
C ALA A 52 -42.69 27.33 -21.70
N PRO A 53 -42.17 28.28 -22.51
CA PRO A 53 -43.00 29.26 -23.24
C PRO A 53 -43.55 28.73 -24.57
N LEU A 54 -43.17 27.57 -25.08
CA LEU A 54 -43.51 27.07 -26.40
C LEU A 54 -44.52 25.90 -26.29
N GLU A 55 -45.60 26.00 -27.11
CA GLU A 55 -46.67 24.97 -27.20
C GLU A 55 -46.18 23.57 -27.63
N ARG A 56 -44.88 23.36 -27.93
CA ARG A 56 -44.27 22.09 -28.30
C ARG A 56 -43.58 21.36 -27.12
N ALA A 57 -44.06 21.60 -25.93
CA ALA A 57 -43.44 21.05 -24.70
C ALA A 57 -43.48 19.52 -24.53
N SER A 58 -44.36 18.81 -25.26
CA SER A 58 -44.60 17.36 -24.94
C SER A 58 -43.42 16.47 -25.18
N SER A 59 -42.64 16.62 -26.27
CA SER A 59 -41.46 15.81 -26.55
C SER A 59 -40.29 16.08 -25.60
N SER A 60 -40.14 17.37 -25.22
CA SER A 60 -39.10 17.79 -24.30
C SER A 60 -39.37 17.33 -22.86
N VAL A 61 -40.63 17.36 -22.47
CA VAL A 61 -41.10 16.81 -21.18
C VAL A 61 -40.91 15.28 -21.14
N LEU A 62 -41.29 14.58 -22.21
CA LEU A 62 -41.06 13.15 -22.33
C LEU A 62 -39.59 12.81 -22.19
N ASN A 63 -38.72 13.55 -22.86
CA ASN A 63 -37.27 13.35 -22.79
C ASN A 63 -36.73 13.54 -21.36
N THR A 64 -37.24 14.53 -20.62
CA THR A 64 -36.90 14.75 -19.20
C THR A 64 -37.32 13.54 -18.35
N TYR A 65 -38.51 12.97 -18.56
CA TYR A 65 -38.95 11.77 -17.85
C TYR A 65 -38.08 10.56 -18.16
N VAL A 66 -37.64 10.39 -19.43
CA VAL A 66 -36.71 9.33 -19.82
C VAL A 66 -35.37 9.49 -19.09
N TYR A 67 -34.79 10.69 -19.03
CA TYR A 67 -33.55 10.91 -18.26
C TYR A 67 -33.73 10.66 -16.78
N LEU A 68 -34.86 11.09 -16.20
CA LEU A 68 -35.17 10.86 -14.79
C LEU A 68 -35.31 9.37 -14.48
N PHE A 69 -36.01 8.63 -15.37
CA PHE A 69 -36.16 7.19 -15.26
C PHE A 69 -34.80 6.48 -15.35
N LEU A 70 -33.97 6.82 -16.34
CA LEU A 70 -32.64 6.26 -16.50
C LEU A 70 -31.73 6.58 -15.30
N ALA A 71 -31.75 7.83 -14.81
CA ALA A 71 -31.01 8.22 -13.63
C ALA A 71 -31.40 7.40 -12.40
N SER A 72 -32.70 7.18 -12.20
CA SER A 72 -33.23 6.35 -11.12
C SER A 72 -32.85 4.88 -11.28
N LEU A 73 -32.92 4.35 -12.49
CA LEU A 73 -32.56 2.97 -12.80
C LEU A 73 -31.06 2.68 -12.54
N PHE A 74 -30.18 3.62 -12.91
CA PHE A 74 -28.74 3.46 -12.70
C PHE A 74 -28.30 3.79 -11.27
N THR A 75 -29.09 4.48 -10.48
CA THR A 75 -28.76 4.84 -9.10
C THR A 75 -28.53 3.60 -8.22
N LEU A 76 -29.41 2.61 -8.26
CA LEU A 76 -29.29 1.40 -7.46
C LEU A 76 -28.03 0.59 -7.77
N PRO A 77 -27.76 0.20 -9.04
CA PRO A 77 -26.51 -0.47 -9.40
C PRO A 77 -25.27 0.33 -8.99
N TYR A 78 -25.30 1.67 -9.12
CA TYR A 78 -24.18 2.52 -8.75
C TYR A 78 -23.98 2.56 -7.22
N ILE A 79 -25.05 2.61 -6.41
CA ILE A 79 -24.92 2.51 -4.95
C ILE A 79 -24.31 1.16 -4.56
N PHE A 80 -24.78 0.05 -5.13
CA PHE A 80 -24.19 -1.26 -4.90
C PHE A 80 -22.72 -1.32 -5.33
N TYR A 81 -22.38 -0.74 -6.47
CA TYR A 81 -21.00 -0.63 -6.93
C TYR A 81 -20.13 0.10 -5.92
N ILE A 82 -20.55 1.28 -5.43
CA ILE A 82 -19.81 2.03 -4.41
C ILE A 82 -19.65 1.23 -3.13
N LEU A 83 -20.72 0.60 -2.63
CA LEU A 83 -20.66 -0.19 -1.41
C LEU A 83 -19.69 -1.39 -1.55
N LEU A 84 -19.69 -2.07 -2.70
CA LEU A 84 -18.74 -3.15 -2.98
C LEU A 84 -17.31 -2.62 -3.12
N TYR A 85 -17.14 -1.50 -3.81
CA TYR A 85 -15.82 -0.89 -4.03
C TYR A 85 -15.24 -0.32 -2.73
N SER A 86 -16.08 0.23 -1.85
CA SER A 86 -15.67 0.76 -0.54
C SER A 86 -15.33 -0.35 0.47
N LYS A 87 -15.59 -1.62 0.15
CA LYS A 87 -15.15 -2.73 1.01
C LYS A 87 -13.62 -2.70 1.12
N THR A 88 -13.11 -2.61 2.33
CA THR A 88 -11.68 -2.39 2.61
C THR A 88 -10.79 -3.42 1.92
N SER A 89 -11.22 -4.68 1.81
CA SER A 89 -10.50 -5.73 1.09
C SER A 89 -10.35 -5.42 -0.40
N ASN A 90 -11.40 -4.90 -1.06
CA ASN A 90 -11.33 -4.51 -2.46
C ASN A 90 -10.39 -3.31 -2.68
N VAL A 91 -10.38 -2.37 -1.73
CA VAL A 91 -9.44 -1.23 -1.73
C VAL A 91 -8.00 -1.72 -1.61
N VAL A 92 -7.72 -2.62 -0.67
CA VAL A 92 -6.39 -3.24 -0.49
C VAL A 92 -5.93 -3.93 -1.77
N SER A 93 -6.81 -4.75 -2.37
CA SER A 93 -6.53 -5.45 -3.63
C SER A 93 -6.27 -4.47 -4.78
N THR A 94 -7.04 -3.38 -4.87
CA THR A 94 -6.86 -2.35 -5.91
C THR A 94 -5.51 -1.63 -5.75
N ILE A 95 -5.18 -1.14 -4.56
CA ILE A 95 -3.90 -0.49 -4.29
C ILE A 95 -2.74 -1.44 -4.60
N SER A 96 -2.85 -2.68 -4.15
CA SER A 96 -1.86 -3.72 -4.39
C SER A 96 -1.65 -3.99 -5.88
N SER A 97 -2.73 -4.07 -6.66
CA SER A 97 -2.67 -4.28 -8.10
C SER A 97 -2.03 -3.09 -8.83
N ILE A 98 -2.29 -1.87 -8.38
CA ILE A 98 -1.65 -0.65 -8.89
C ILE A 98 -0.14 -0.73 -8.69
N ILE A 99 0.33 -1.00 -7.47
CA ILE A 99 1.77 -1.14 -7.17
C ILE A 99 2.40 -2.23 -8.03
N LYS A 100 1.77 -3.41 -8.10
CA LYS A 100 2.26 -4.55 -8.90
C LYS A 100 2.38 -4.17 -10.38
N THR A 101 1.43 -3.39 -10.91
CA THR A 101 1.46 -2.88 -12.28
C THR A 101 2.62 -1.90 -12.49
N PHE A 102 2.82 -0.94 -11.60
CA PHE A 102 3.95 0.00 -11.68
C PHE A 102 5.30 -0.72 -11.61
N ILE A 103 5.46 -1.70 -10.70
CA ILE A 103 6.67 -2.55 -10.63
C ILE A 103 6.89 -3.31 -11.96
N ASP A 104 5.81 -3.74 -12.61
CA ASP A 104 5.90 -4.40 -13.91
C ASP A 104 6.21 -3.44 -15.05
N ASP A 105 5.74 -2.22 -14.96
CA ASP A 105 5.99 -1.20 -15.98
C ASP A 105 7.43 -0.67 -15.96
N ILE A 106 8.04 -0.50 -14.78
CA ILE A 106 9.42 -0.02 -14.63
C ILE A 106 10.43 -0.85 -15.45
N LYS A 107 10.19 -2.15 -15.63
CA LYS A 107 11.07 -3.03 -16.42
C LYS A 107 10.87 -2.91 -17.94
N LYS A 108 9.80 -2.23 -18.42
CA LYS A 108 9.50 -2.11 -19.84
C LYS A 108 10.51 -1.18 -20.52
N PRO A 109 11.09 -1.59 -21.68
CA PRO A 109 12.12 -0.77 -22.36
C PRO A 109 11.66 0.66 -22.68
N MET A 110 10.39 0.83 -23.05
CA MET A 110 9.80 2.14 -23.34
C MET A 110 9.84 3.05 -22.10
N ILE A 111 9.46 2.53 -20.93
CA ILE A 111 9.45 3.27 -19.67
C ILE A 111 10.88 3.58 -19.21
N GLN A 112 11.80 2.63 -19.33
CA GLN A 112 13.22 2.85 -19.02
C GLN A 112 13.82 3.93 -19.91
N SER A 113 13.50 3.94 -21.22
CA SER A 113 13.92 5.00 -22.13
C SER A 113 13.33 6.37 -21.73
N ALA A 114 12.06 6.42 -21.33
CA ALA A 114 11.43 7.64 -20.85
C ALA A 114 12.11 8.16 -19.57
N MET A 115 12.43 7.28 -18.62
CA MET A 115 13.13 7.62 -17.38
C MET A 115 14.55 8.18 -17.62
N LYS A 116 15.26 7.67 -18.64
CA LYS A 116 16.57 8.20 -19.03
C LYS A 116 16.49 9.61 -19.60
N ASN A 117 15.42 9.90 -20.33
CA ASN A 117 15.25 11.18 -21.03
C ASN A 117 14.61 12.26 -20.15
N ASP A 118 13.75 11.86 -19.18
CA ASP A 118 13.03 12.82 -18.33
C ASP A 118 12.98 12.34 -16.87
N ARG A 119 13.67 13.08 -16.00
CA ARG A 119 13.72 12.82 -14.56
C ARG A 119 12.33 12.93 -13.88
N ARG A 120 11.37 13.65 -14.49
CA ARG A 120 10.01 13.75 -13.97
C ARG A 120 9.29 12.40 -14.04
N VAL A 121 9.57 11.59 -15.06
CA VAL A 121 9.02 10.23 -15.16
C VAL A 121 9.51 9.37 -14.00
N VAL A 122 10.79 9.45 -13.65
CA VAL A 122 11.33 8.75 -12.46
C VAL A 122 10.60 9.18 -11.19
N SER A 123 10.47 10.49 -11.00
CA SER A 123 9.78 11.06 -9.83
C SER A 123 8.33 10.59 -9.71
N GLU A 124 7.62 10.50 -10.83
CA GLU A 124 6.21 10.06 -10.85
C GLU A 124 6.09 8.57 -10.49
N TYR A 125 6.91 7.70 -11.07
CA TYR A 125 6.92 6.28 -10.70
C TYR A 125 7.30 6.04 -9.24
N GLN A 126 8.31 6.77 -8.74
CA GLN A 126 8.68 6.72 -7.32
C GLN A 126 7.53 7.20 -6.43
N LYS A 127 6.84 8.28 -6.81
CA LYS A 127 5.70 8.83 -6.08
C LYS A 127 4.54 7.83 -6.01
N GLU A 128 4.20 7.20 -7.13
CA GLU A 128 3.10 6.24 -7.19
C GLU A 128 3.37 5.00 -6.31
N ILE A 129 4.55 4.36 -6.44
CA ILE A 129 4.84 3.17 -5.63
C ILE A 129 5.00 3.49 -4.14
N MET A 130 5.56 4.66 -3.79
CA MET A 130 5.72 5.09 -2.41
C MET A 130 4.41 5.53 -1.79
N GLY A 131 3.62 6.31 -2.55
CA GLY A 131 2.31 6.79 -2.12
C GLY A 131 1.31 5.64 -1.90
N SER A 132 1.35 4.63 -2.74
CA SER A 132 0.51 3.44 -2.59
C SER A 132 0.91 2.60 -1.35
N LEU A 133 2.21 2.53 -1.01
CA LEU A 133 2.64 1.94 0.28
C LEU A 133 2.13 2.76 1.47
N ASP A 134 2.17 4.10 1.38
CA ASP A 134 1.61 4.97 2.43
C ASP A 134 0.10 4.77 2.58
N GLN A 135 -0.63 4.54 1.47
CA GLN A 135 -2.05 4.20 1.52
C GLN A 135 -2.32 2.87 2.24
N LEU A 136 -1.50 1.84 2.00
CA LEU A 136 -1.64 0.57 2.73
C LEU A 136 -1.33 0.72 4.23
N ASP A 137 -0.35 1.55 4.60
CA ASP A 137 -0.04 1.86 6.00
C ASP A 137 -1.19 2.60 6.69
N ASP A 138 -1.76 3.61 6.03
CA ASP A 138 -2.92 4.33 6.53
C ASP A 138 -4.13 3.38 6.72
N LEU A 139 -4.42 2.52 5.73
CA LEU A 139 -5.49 1.53 5.85
C LEU A 139 -5.26 0.57 7.01
N LEU A 140 -4.01 0.10 7.21
CA LEU A 140 -3.66 -0.75 8.35
C LEU A 140 -3.85 -0.02 9.68
N ALA A 141 -3.66 1.30 9.69
CA ALA A 141 -3.83 2.13 10.86
C ALA A 141 -5.30 2.35 11.24
N PHE A 142 -6.17 2.48 10.25
CA PHE A 142 -7.59 2.83 10.43
C PHE A 142 -8.51 1.60 10.50
N THR A 143 -8.13 0.45 9.94
CA THR A 143 -8.98 -0.72 9.97
C THR A 143 -8.91 -1.45 11.31
N GLU A 144 -10.07 -1.86 11.81
CA GLU A 144 -10.18 -2.65 13.05
C GLU A 144 -10.36 -4.14 12.78
N PHE A 145 -10.74 -4.51 11.55
CA PHE A 145 -11.01 -5.90 11.18
C PHE A 145 -9.72 -6.69 11.00
N LYS A 146 -9.58 -7.78 11.76
CA LYS A 146 -8.40 -8.65 11.76
C LYS A 146 -8.10 -9.24 10.39
N GLU A 147 -9.12 -9.67 9.68
CA GLU A 147 -9.00 -10.24 8.35
C GLU A 147 -8.37 -9.26 7.39
N THR A 148 -8.83 -8.01 7.41
CA THR A 148 -8.29 -6.95 6.56
C THR A 148 -6.86 -6.57 6.95
N GLN A 149 -6.56 -6.47 8.25
CA GLN A 149 -5.20 -6.21 8.72
C GLN A 149 -4.24 -7.32 8.28
N THR A 150 -4.69 -8.58 8.39
CA THR A 150 -3.93 -9.75 7.91
C THR A 150 -3.67 -9.68 6.40
N GLU A 151 -4.69 -9.31 5.62
CA GLU A 151 -4.60 -9.15 4.17
C GLU A 151 -3.60 -8.05 3.80
N ILE A 152 -3.65 -6.88 4.45
CA ILE A 152 -2.73 -5.78 4.21
C ILE A 152 -1.28 -6.20 4.47
N VAL A 153 -0.99 -6.86 5.60
CA VAL A 153 0.37 -7.32 5.92
C VAL A 153 0.88 -8.30 4.87
N ARG A 154 0.05 -9.24 4.42
CA ARG A 154 0.41 -10.20 3.37
C ARG A 154 0.64 -9.52 2.02
N GLU A 155 -0.22 -8.58 1.64
CA GLU A 155 -0.06 -7.83 0.39
C GLU A 155 1.24 -7.01 0.38
N ILE A 156 1.58 -6.33 1.48
CA ILE A 156 2.85 -5.63 1.61
C ILE A 156 4.03 -6.59 1.43
N SER A 157 3.96 -7.78 2.06
CA SER A 157 4.98 -8.82 1.91
C SER A 157 5.10 -9.31 0.47
N GLN A 158 3.99 -9.57 -0.21
CA GLN A 158 3.98 -10.00 -1.61
C GLN A 158 4.54 -8.94 -2.56
N ILE A 159 4.20 -7.67 -2.32
CA ILE A 159 4.68 -6.54 -3.10
C ILE A 159 6.20 -6.43 -3.00
N ILE A 160 6.77 -6.45 -1.79
CA ILE A 160 8.22 -6.35 -1.63
C ILE A 160 8.94 -7.56 -2.21
N GLN A 161 8.39 -8.77 -2.10
CA GLN A 161 8.93 -9.96 -2.74
C GLN A 161 8.93 -9.83 -4.27
N LEU A 162 7.85 -9.28 -4.85
CA LEU A 162 7.77 -9.02 -6.28
C LEU A 162 8.81 -7.99 -6.73
N TYR A 163 8.95 -6.89 -5.97
CA TYR A 163 9.94 -5.86 -6.22
C TYR A 163 11.37 -6.44 -6.21
N ILE A 164 11.74 -7.16 -5.16
CA ILE A 164 13.07 -7.80 -5.03
C ILE A 164 13.35 -8.75 -6.21
N LYS A 165 12.36 -9.56 -6.63
CA LYS A 165 12.50 -10.45 -7.80
C LYS A 165 12.74 -9.71 -9.11
N LYS A 166 12.28 -8.47 -9.24
CA LYS A 166 12.33 -7.70 -10.49
C LYS A 166 13.37 -6.58 -10.47
N LYS A 167 13.84 -6.17 -9.31
CA LYS A 167 14.79 -5.07 -9.10
C LYS A 167 15.99 -5.09 -10.02
N ASN A 168 16.59 -6.26 -10.25
CA ASN A 168 17.75 -6.41 -11.13
C ASN A 168 17.47 -6.12 -12.62
N ARG A 169 16.19 -5.94 -13.00
CA ARG A 169 15.78 -5.58 -14.36
C ARG A 169 15.45 -4.09 -14.49
N PHE A 170 15.53 -3.34 -13.42
CA PHE A 170 15.25 -1.91 -13.42
C PHE A 170 16.50 -1.16 -13.90
N ASP A 171 16.29 -0.10 -14.65
CA ASP A 171 17.37 0.79 -15.04
C ASP A 171 17.90 1.56 -13.83
N GLU A 172 19.18 1.90 -13.83
CA GLU A 172 19.81 2.62 -12.71
C GLU A 172 19.20 3.99 -12.45
N THR A 173 18.64 4.63 -13.47
CA THR A 173 17.97 5.92 -13.34
C THR A 173 16.77 5.87 -12.40
N PHE A 174 16.10 4.72 -12.28
CA PHE A 174 14.99 4.54 -11.32
C PHE A 174 15.44 4.71 -9.86
N PHE A 175 16.69 4.41 -9.54
CA PHE A 175 17.23 4.48 -8.18
C PHE A 175 17.80 5.86 -7.83
N LEU A 176 17.81 6.81 -8.76
CA LEU A 176 18.16 8.19 -8.47
C LEU A 176 17.17 8.79 -7.47
N LEU A 177 17.67 9.31 -6.37
CA LEU A 177 16.83 9.91 -5.35
C LEU A 177 16.29 11.27 -5.84
N THR A 178 14.99 11.30 -6.11
CA THR A 178 14.28 12.54 -6.45
C THR A 178 13.83 13.26 -5.18
N ASP A 179 13.34 14.49 -5.33
CA ASP A 179 12.76 15.25 -4.22
C ASP A 179 11.55 14.53 -3.62
N THR A 180 10.84 13.74 -4.42
CA THR A 180 9.77 12.85 -3.96
C THR A 180 10.23 11.89 -2.86
N ILE A 181 11.40 11.25 -3.05
CA ILE A 181 11.96 10.35 -2.02
C ILE A 181 12.45 11.16 -0.82
N LYS A 182 13.21 12.24 -1.06
CA LYS A 182 13.78 13.06 0.02
C LYS A 182 12.73 13.71 0.91
N SER A 183 11.60 14.13 0.35
CA SER A 183 10.48 14.74 1.11
C SER A 183 9.59 13.72 1.83
N ASN A 184 9.69 12.43 1.50
CA ASN A 184 8.87 11.40 2.14
C ASN A 184 9.17 11.33 3.65
N ALA A 185 8.13 11.20 4.47
CA ALA A 185 8.23 11.17 5.94
C ALA A 185 9.22 10.13 6.47
N THR A 186 9.43 9.04 5.72
CA THR A 186 10.40 7.99 6.06
C THR A 186 11.85 8.50 5.99
N PHE A 187 12.17 9.39 5.06
CA PHE A 187 13.55 9.73 4.69
C PHE A 187 13.96 11.17 5.03
N ARG A 188 13.00 12.08 5.26
CA ARG A 188 13.26 13.52 5.47
C ARG A 188 14.28 13.86 6.57
N THR A 189 14.60 12.91 7.45
CA THR A 189 15.60 13.08 8.51
C THR A 189 16.96 12.48 8.14
N TYR A 190 17.11 11.96 6.92
CA TYR A 190 18.36 11.37 6.47
C TYR A 190 19.40 12.45 6.13
N THR A 191 20.65 12.14 6.42
CA THR A 191 21.79 12.96 6.00
C THR A 191 22.13 12.68 4.53
N GLU A 192 22.88 13.59 3.88
CA GLU A 192 23.35 13.39 2.50
C GLU A 192 24.18 12.09 2.33
N ILE A 193 24.93 11.68 3.37
CA ILE A 193 25.66 10.41 3.37
C ILE A 193 24.70 9.23 3.28
N GLN A 194 23.65 9.22 4.11
CA GLN A 194 22.65 8.17 4.10
C GLN A 194 21.85 8.13 2.78
N TYR A 195 21.56 9.28 2.19
CA TYR A 195 20.95 9.32 0.86
C TYR A 195 21.86 8.70 -0.20
N LYS A 196 23.17 9.02 -0.17
CA LYS A 196 24.13 8.43 -1.09
C LYS A 196 24.20 6.91 -0.93
N GLU A 197 24.35 6.42 0.29
CA GLU A 197 24.36 4.98 0.60
C GLU A 197 23.08 4.28 0.11
N MET A 198 21.92 4.91 0.29
CA MET A 198 20.64 4.36 -0.14
C MET A 198 20.50 4.33 -1.68
N ALA A 199 21.03 5.33 -2.37
CA ALA A 199 21.07 5.37 -3.83
C ALA A 199 22.03 4.31 -4.40
N ASP A 200 23.25 4.25 -3.86
CA ASP A 200 24.29 3.30 -4.29
C ASP A 200 23.85 1.85 -4.03
N SER A 201 23.17 1.59 -2.92
CA SER A 201 22.62 0.28 -2.58
C SER A 201 21.28 -0.04 -3.26
N LYS A 202 20.64 0.93 -3.91
CA LYS A 202 19.35 0.79 -4.59
C LYS A 202 18.23 0.29 -3.66
N THR A 203 18.15 0.79 -2.41
CA THR A 203 17.32 0.20 -1.33
C THR A 203 16.22 1.08 -0.78
N PHE A 204 15.90 2.22 -1.40
CA PHE A 204 14.91 3.14 -0.86
C PHE A 204 13.54 2.48 -0.62
N TYR A 205 13.14 1.57 -1.51
CA TYR A 205 11.85 0.90 -1.42
C TYR A 205 11.83 -0.16 -0.32
N GLU A 206 12.89 -0.96 -0.22
CA GLU A 206 13.08 -1.95 0.84
C GLU A 206 13.13 -1.29 2.22
N VAL A 207 13.91 -0.21 2.36
CA VAL A 207 14.00 0.53 3.63
C VAL A 207 12.63 1.02 4.08
N LYS A 208 11.84 1.60 3.16
CA LYS A 208 10.49 2.06 3.47
C LYS A 208 9.58 0.90 3.88
N THR A 209 9.53 -0.15 3.07
CA THR A 209 8.65 -1.30 3.32
C THR A 209 8.97 -1.99 4.64
N PHE A 210 10.26 -2.22 4.94
CA PHE A 210 10.66 -2.82 6.21
C PHE A 210 10.39 -1.90 7.40
N ARG A 211 10.50 -0.58 7.22
CA ARG A 211 10.12 0.37 8.27
C ARG A 211 8.62 0.30 8.56
N LEU A 212 7.80 0.20 7.51
CA LEU A 212 6.35 0.06 7.63
C LEU A 212 5.99 -1.24 8.37
N LEU A 213 6.52 -2.40 7.95
CA LEU A 213 6.28 -3.67 8.63
C LEU A 213 6.71 -3.62 10.11
N GLY A 214 7.85 -2.98 10.41
CA GLY A 214 8.31 -2.82 11.78
C GLY A 214 7.39 -1.93 12.62
N SER A 215 6.91 -0.83 12.07
CA SER A 215 5.96 0.06 12.74
C SER A 215 4.61 -0.63 12.96
N ALA A 216 4.15 -1.40 11.97
CA ALA A 216 2.95 -2.23 12.06
C ALA A 216 3.07 -3.25 13.22
N TYR A 217 4.18 -3.98 13.32
CA TYR A 217 4.43 -4.91 14.42
C TYR A 217 4.32 -4.22 15.79
N ILE A 218 5.01 -3.11 15.96
CA ILE A 218 5.01 -2.35 17.21
C ILE A 218 3.58 -1.89 17.57
N LYS A 219 2.86 -1.36 16.59
CA LYS A 219 1.48 -0.87 16.77
C LYS A 219 0.53 -2.03 17.13
N MET A 220 0.64 -3.18 16.45
CA MET A 220 -0.21 -4.34 16.72
C MET A 220 0.01 -4.88 18.12
N ILE A 221 1.27 -4.96 18.59
CA ILE A 221 1.58 -5.35 19.96
C ILE A 221 1.03 -4.35 20.97
N ALA A 222 1.20 -3.03 20.72
CA ALA A 222 0.70 -2.00 21.61
C ALA A 222 -0.82 -2.00 21.76
N ASN A 223 -1.54 -2.55 20.76
CA ASN A 223 -2.99 -2.69 20.73
C ASN A 223 -3.47 -4.11 21.05
N ASP A 224 -2.64 -4.95 21.65
CA ASP A 224 -2.96 -6.36 22.01
C ASP A 224 -3.39 -7.25 20.82
N ARG A 225 -3.01 -6.86 19.59
CA ARG A 225 -3.29 -7.61 18.35
C ARG A 225 -2.15 -8.59 18.05
N PHE A 226 -1.91 -9.53 18.99
CA PHE A 226 -0.79 -10.46 18.95
C PHE A 226 -0.82 -11.43 17.77
N ASP A 227 -2.01 -11.82 17.34
CA ASP A 227 -2.24 -12.69 16.19
C ASP A 227 -1.73 -12.05 14.88
N ILE A 228 -1.97 -10.76 14.69
CA ILE A 228 -1.49 -10.03 13.51
C ILE A 228 -0.02 -9.67 13.65
N ALA A 229 0.41 -9.26 14.85
CA ALA A 229 1.83 -9.02 15.11
C ALA A 229 2.68 -10.26 14.79
N SER A 230 2.20 -11.46 15.14
CA SER A 230 2.89 -12.73 14.89
C SER A 230 3.05 -13.07 13.40
N LEU A 231 2.20 -12.56 12.54
CA LEU A 231 2.28 -12.75 11.10
C LEU A 231 3.48 -12.02 10.49
N ILE A 232 3.84 -10.85 11.01
CA ILE A 232 4.90 -10.02 10.42
C ILE A 232 6.28 -10.72 10.41
N PRO A 233 6.76 -11.34 11.50
CA PRO A 233 7.98 -12.13 11.45
C PRO A 233 7.91 -13.33 10.48
N ALA A 234 6.74 -13.97 10.35
CA ALA A 234 6.55 -15.05 9.37
C ALA A 234 6.74 -14.54 7.93
N GLU A 235 6.08 -13.43 7.58
CA GLU A 235 6.21 -12.78 6.28
C GLU A 235 7.65 -12.30 6.02
N MET A 236 8.36 -11.83 7.04
CA MET A 236 9.78 -11.45 6.93
C MET A 236 10.67 -12.64 6.58
N VAL A 237 10.39 -13.85 7.09
CA VAL A 237 11.08 -15.07 6.67
C VAL A 237 10.87 -15.35 5.19
N ASP A 238 9.64 -15.18 4.68
CA ASP A 238 9.34 -15.44 3.27
C ASP A 238 9.98 -14.37 2.34
N ILE A 239 10.06 -13.13 2.80
CA ILE A 239 10.86 -12.10 2.13
C ILE A 239 12.34 -12.51 2.11
N GLY A 240 12.89 -12.95 3.23
CA GLY A 240 14.28 -13.43 3.33
C GLY A 240 14.57 -14.59 2.39
N LYS A 241 13.67 -15.59 2.30
CA LYS A 241 13.77 -16.68 1.32
C LYS A 241 13.79 -16.14 -0.12
N THR A 242 13.03 -15.11 -0.39
CA THR A 242 13.03 -14.47 -1.72
C THR A 242 14.37 -13.79 -2.00
N CYS A 243 14.93 -13.05 -1.04
CA CYS A 243 16.27 -12.43 -1.15
C CYS A 243 17.34 -13.50 -1.41
N LEU A 244 17.31 -14.62 -0.70
CA LEU A 244 18.24 -15.74 -0.89
C LEU A 244 18.14 -16.31 -2.32
N LYS A 245 16.93 -16.52 -2.84
CA LYS A 245 16.71 -17.04 -4.20
C LYS A 245 17.26 -16.14 -5.29
N VAL A 246 17.12 -14.81 -5.12
CA VAL A 246 17.63 -13.83 -6.12
C VAL A 246 19.05 -13.36 -5.82
N LYS A 247 19.64 -13.79 -4.69
CA LYS A 247 20.99 -13.42 -4.23
C LYS A 247 21.14 -11.91 -3.98
N ASP A 248 20.10 -11.27 -3.42
CA ASP A 248 20.14 -9.86 -3.00
C ASP A 248 20.57 -9.78 -1.52
N ASP A 249 21.87 -9.76 -1.30
CA ASP A 249 22.48 -9.74 0.04
C ASP A 249 22.20 -8.42 0.77
N ILE A 250 22.01 -7.33 0.05
CA ILE A 250 21.73 -6.02 0.62
C ILE A 250 20.30 -6.01 1.20
N ALA A 251 19.31 -6.45 0.42
CA ALA A 251 17.95 -6.60 0.91
C ALA A 251 17.87 -7.59 2.09
N LEU A 252 18.64 -8.68 2.03
CA LEU A 252 18.75 -9.66 3.10
C LEU A 252 19.31 -9.03 4.39
N GLY A 253 20.29 -8.14 4.27
CA GLY A 253 20.82 -7.34 5.38
C GLY A 253 19.72 -6.50 6.06
N HIS A 254 18.84 -5.88 5.28
CA HIS A 254 17.69 -5.13 5.81
C HIS A 254 16.69 -6.01 6.55
N VAL A 255 16.43 -7.25 6.09
CA VAL A 255 15.62 -8.24 6.82
C VAL A 255 16.22 -8.50 8.21
N ASN A 256 17.53 -8.75 8.29
CA ASN A 256 18.23 -9.01 9.55
C ASN A 256 18.19 -7.81 10.51
N ILE A 257 18.43 -6.60 9.97
CA ILE A 257 18.35 -5.36 10.77
C ILE A 257 16.94 -5.20 11.34
N ARG A 258 15.91 -5.53 10.57
CA ARG A 258 14.53 -5.44 11.04
C ARG A 258 14.23 -6.47 12.11
N PHE A 259 14.61 -7.73 11.95
CA PHE A 259 14.47 -8.73 12.99
C PHE A 259 15.13 -8.29 14.30
N ASN A 260 16.36 -7.76 14.25
CA ASN A 260 17.05 -7.23 15.41
C ASN A 260 16.29 -6.07 16.09
N THR A 261 15.64 -5.22 15.30
CA THR A 261 14.81 -4.12 15.82
C THR A 261 13.57 -4.66 16.53
N LEU A 262 12.90 -5.64 15.93
CA LEU A 262 11.72 -6.27 16.53
C LEU A 262 12.07 -7.01 17.83
N PHE A 263 13.22 -7.69 17.90
CA PHE A 263 13.69 -8.33 19.13
C PHE A 263 13.86 -7.33 20.27
N ARG A 264 14.57 -6.24 20.04
CA ARG A 264 14.76 -5.20 21.07
C ARG A 264 13.42 -4.66 21.58
N PHE A 265 12.47 -4.48 20.68
CA PHE A 265 11.14 -4.03 21.06
C PHE A 265 10.38 -5.11 21.85
N ALA A 266 10.38 -6.36 21.36
CA ALA A 266 9.67 -7.47 21.99
C ALA A 266 10.20 -7.78 23.40
N ILE A 267 11.51 -7.75 23.60
CA ILE A 267 12.14 -7.92 24.92
C ILE A 267 11.69 -6.82 25.87
N LYS A 268 11.79 -5.55 25.42
CA LYS A 268 11.36 -4.40 26.24
C LYS A 268 9.88 -4.46 26.60
N HIS A 269 9.03 -4.87 25.63
CA HIS A 269 7.60 -5.00 25.84
C HIS A 269 7.28 -6.16 26.81
N ALA A 270 7.92 -7.33 26.62
CA ALA A 270 7.73 -8.49 27.47
C ALA A 270 8.10 -8.18 28.92
N TYR A 271 9.23 -7.52 29.14
CA TYR A 271 9.68 -7.12 30.48
C TYR A 271 8.74 -6.10 31.14
N LYS A 272 8.33 -5.08 30.39
CA LYS A 272 7.45 -4.02 30.91
C LYS A 272 6.05 -4.50 31.26
N ASN A 273 5.48 -5.39 30.43
CA ASN A 273 4.08 -5.79 30.51
C ASN A 273 3.89 -7.23 31.02
N ASN A 274 4.99 -7.94 31.38
CA ASN A 274 4.97 -9.35 31.75
C ASN A 274 4.28 -10.25 30.72
N GLU A 275 4.53 -9.98 29.41
CA GLU A 275 3.85 -10.63 28.28
C GLU A 275 4.87 -11.18 27.27
N PRO A 276 5.34 -12.42 27.43
CA PRO A 276 6.43 -13.00 26.60
C PRO A 276 5.96 -13.63 25.29
N ARG A 277 4.66 -13.78 25.02
CA ARG A 277 4.14 -14.53 23.85
C ARG A 277 4.73 -14.06 22.53
N ASN A 278 4.85 -12.77 22.33
CA ASN A 278 5.41 -12.20 21.12
C ASN A 278 6.90 -12.50 20.96
N LEU A 279 7.61 -12.50 22.06
CA LEU A 279 9.05 -12.81 22.06
C LEU A 279 9.28 -14.26 21.62
N TYR A 280 8.47 -15.20 22.12
CA TYR A 280 8.53 -16.59 21.69
C TYR A 280 8.26 -16.74 20.18
N ASN A 281 7.19 -16.12 19.70
CA ASN A 281 6.85 -16.17 18.28
C ASN A 281 7.96 -15.58 17.40
N LEU A 282 8.50 -14.41 17.79
CA LEU A 282 9.59 -13.76 17.08
C LEU A 282 10.86 -14.64 17.06
N ALA A 283 11.20 -15.26 18.21
CA ALA A 283 12.33 -16.19 18.32
C ALA A 283 12.17 -17.40 17.40
N PHE A 284 10.95 -17.97 17.34
CA PHE A 284 10.63 -19.08 16.45
C PHE A 284 10.88 -18.71 14.97
N HIS A 285 10.35 -17.57 14.51
CA HIS A 285 10.55 -17.14 13.12
C HIS A 285 11.99 -16.75 12.82
N TYR A 286 12.70 -16.17 13.78
CA TYR A 286 14.13 -15.88 13.61
C TYR A 286 14.95 -17.15 13.48
N ALA A 287 14.66 -18.17 14.28
CA ALA A 287 15.29 -19.48 14.15
C ALA A 287 15.00 -20.11 12.78
N ASN A 288 13.77 -19.99 12.28
CA ASN A 288 13.43 -20.41 10.92
C ASN A 288 14.27 -19.67 9.86
N MET A 289 14.52 -18.38 10.04
CA MET A 289 15.38 -17.63 9.12
C MET A 289 16.83 -18.13 9.15
N ILE A 290 17.37 -18.46 10.32
CA ILE A 290 18.70 -19.07 10.46
C ILE A 290 18.75 -20.42 9.73
N GLN A 291 17.71 -21.26 9.85
CA GLN A 291 17.62 -22.52 9.10
C GLN A 291 17.63 -22.30 7.59
N GLU A 292 16.93 -21.28 7.08
CA GLU A 292 16.95 -20.96 5.65
C GLU A 292 18.34 -20.49 5.17
N TYR A 293 19.10 -19.77 6.00
CA TYR A 293 20.52 -19.46 5.72
C TYR A 293 21.37 -20.71 5.61
N ILE A 294 21.21 -21.67 6.53
CA ILE A 294 21.95 -22.94 6.50
C ILE A 294 21.61 -23.73 5.23
N LYS A 295 20.31 -23.84 4.89
CA LYS A 295 19.86 -24.51 3.66
C LYS A 295 20.41 -23.85 2.39
N ALA A 296 20.59 -22.55 2.39
CA ALA A 296 21.16 -21.78 1.29
C ALA A 296 22.69 -21.75 1.29
N ASN A 297 23.35 -22.51 2.19
CA ASN A 297 24.79 -22.52 2.38
C ASN A 297 25.41 -21.14 2.71
N ARG A 298 24.63 -20.27 3.39
CA ARG A 298 25.07 -18.94 3.85
C ARG A 298 25.45 -19.01 5.33
N VAL A 299 26.55 -19.72 5.58
CA VAL A 299 27.09 -19.99 6.93
C VAL A 299 27.47 -18.68 7.66
N ASP A 300 28.00 -17.71 6.93
CA ASP A 300 28.34 -16.37 7.40
C ASP A 300 27.14 -15.65 8.03
N MET A 301 26.03 -15.60 7.31
CA MET A 301 24.78 -15.01 7.77
C MET A 301 24.11 -15.80 8.89
N ALA A 302 24.11 -17.14 8.78
CA ALA A 302 23.58 -18.00 9.82
C ALA A 302 24.32 -17.77 11.16
N LYS A 303 25.65 -17.71 11.13
CA LYS A 303 26.49 -17.43 12.31
C LYS A 303 26.20 -16.04 12.88
N TYR A 304 26.16 -15.01 12.04
CA TYR A 304 25.83 -13.65 12.46
C TYR A 304 24.47 -13.59 13.19
N CYS A 305 23.45 -14.21 12.60
CA CYS A 305 22.11 -14.21 13.19
C CYS A 305 22.06 -15.05 14.48
N TYR A 306 22.77 -16.17 14.53
CA TYR A 306 22.87 -16.99 15.74
C TYR A 306 23.55 -16.23 16.89
N ASP A 307 24.66 -15.54 16.62
CA ASP A 307 25.35 -14.73 17.62
C ASP A 307 24.46 -13.61 18.15
N LYS A 308 23.67 -12.97 17.29
CA LYS A 308 22.67 -11.97 17.69
C LYS A 308 21.55 -12.59 18.52
N PHE A 309 21.06 -13.77 18.12
CA PHE A 309 20.03 -14.47 18.86
C PHE A 309 20.51 -14.85 20.26
N LYS A 310 21.75 -15.36 20.39
CA LYS A 310 22.38 -15.66 21.66
C LYS A 310 22.53 -14.41 22.54
N PHE A 311 22.91 -13.28 21.93
CA PHE A 311 22.98 -11.99 22.64
C PHE A 311 21.63 -11.62 23.24
N TYR A 312 20.54 -11.69 22.45
CA TYR A 312 19.21 -11.38 22.96
C TYR A 312 18.70 -12.38 23.98
N ALA A 313 19.07 -13.66 23.89
CA ALA A 313 18.70 -14.67 24.88
C ALA A 313 19.37 -14.45 26.24
N ASN A 314 20.54 -13.79 26.27
CA ASN A 314 21.22 -13.44 27.51
C ASN A 314 20.68 -12.15 28.15
N ASP A 315 19.93 -11.33 27.40
CA ASP A 315 19.29 -10.10 27.86
C ASP A 315 17.91 -10.36 28.51
N ILE A 316 17.42 -11.58 28.49
CA ILE A 316 16.13 -12.03 29.04
C ILE A 316 16.37 -12.70 30.40
#